data_9152587a8989e5c0aaa97be6fa1819ec
#
_entry.id   9152587a8989e5c0aaa97be6fa1819ec
#
_cell.length_a   1.000
_cell.length_b   1.000
_cell.length_c   1.000
_cell.angle_alpha   90.00
_cell.angle_beta   90.00
_cell.angle_gamma   90.00
#
_symmetry.space_group_name_H-M   'P 1'
#
loop_
_entity.id
_entity.type
_entity.pdbx_description
1 polymer ?
#
loop_
_entity_poly.entity_id
_entity_poly.type
_entity_poly.pdbx_seq_one_letter_code
_entity_poly.pdbx_strand_id
1 'polypeptide(L)'
;VCLKALSKNIKDLNNFILIGDIEHFRSLNNGLKLDLNFDLEKKTKNTVKVFQIPLSERVKLGMPSLKNAKYTLDVLLEASLGTLEKRYSAMITGPINKSIINEYGFEFSGHTEFLADISNTKNVVMLLANKALKVALATTHLPLKDVAAKITSQRLEKYLKILNNELKSKWKIKNPKICVLGLNPHAGENGFLGTEETLSLIHI
;
A
#
# COMPACT_ATOMS: atom_id res chain seq x y z
N VAL A 1 -12.31 -10.20 -0.86
CA VAL A 1 -11.10 -10.67 -1.58
C VAL A 1 -10.26 -11.54 -0.65
N CYS A 2 -9.88 -11.07 0.57
CA CYS A 2 -8.98 -11.80 1.49
C CYS A 2 -9.51 -13.21 1.81
N LEU A 3 -10.76 -13.36 2.26
CA LEU A 3 -11.32 -14.68 2.60
C LEU A 3 -11.32 -15.64 1.41
N LYS A 4 -11.66 -15.15 0.20
CA LYS A 4 -11.58 -15.97 -1.03
C LYS A 4 -10.14 -16.38 -1.37
N ALA A 5 -9.17 -15.55 -1.09
CA ALA A 5 -7.75 -15.90 -1.29
C ALA A 5 -7.29 -16.95 -0.27
N LEU A 6 -7.66 -16.80 0.99
CA LEU A 6 -7.34 -17.75 2.05
C LEU A 6 -8.00 -19.12 1.80
N SER A 7 -9.25 -19.14 1.37
CA SER A 7 -9.96 -20.41 1.09
C SER A 7 -9.33 -21.23 -0.04
N LYS A 8 -8.57 -20.61 -0.94
CA LYS A 8 -7.83 -21.31 -2.01
C LYS A 8 -6.48 -21.86 -1.58
N ASN A 9 -5.94 -21.42 -0.45
CA ASN A 9 -4.59 -21.73 0.04
C ASN A 9 -4.63 -22.39 1.43
N ILE A 10 -5.55 -23.30 1.65
CA ILE A 10 -5.83 -23.93 2.96
C ILE A 10 -4.59 -24.55 3.62
N LYS A 11 -3.59 -24.98 2.84
CA LYS A 11 -2.39 -25.64 3.41
C LYS A 11 -1.54 -24.71 4.30
N ASP A 12 -1.64 -23.40 4.11
CA ASP A 12 -0.77 -22.41 4.76
C ASP A 12 -1.50 -21.42 5.67
N LEU A 13 -2.75 -21.72 6.08
CA LEU A 13 -3.59 -20.81 6.89
C LEU A 13 -2.92 -20.35 8.19
N ASN A 14 -2.07 -21.18 8.79
CA ASN A 14 -1.36 -20.86 10.01
C ASN A 14 -0.35 -19.69 9.89
N ASN A 15 0.02 -19.35 8.67
CA ASN A 15 0.94 -18.24 8.41
C ASN A 15 0.23 -16.88 8.28
N PHE A 16 -1.12 -16.88 8.35
CA PHE A 16 -1.91 -15.68 8.20
C PHE A 16 -2.59 -15.30 9.51
N ILE A 17 -2.66 -13.99 9.73
CA ILE A 17 -3.47 -13.37 10.77
C ILE A 17 -4.41 -12.39 10.07
N LEU A 18 -5.71 -12.55 10.26
CA LEU A 18 -6.68 -11.54 9.87
C LEU A 18 -6.82 -10.52 10.98
N ILE A 19 -6.75 -9.24 10.64
CA ILE A 19 -6.97 -8.16 11.59
C ILE A 19 -8.35 -7.57 11.30
N GLY A 20 -9.23 -7.59 12.30
CA GLY A 20 -10.58 -7.08 12.17
C GLY A 20 -11.59 -7.81 13.06
N ASP A 21 -12.88 -7.68 12.72
CA ASP A 21 -13.97 -8.24 13.50
C ASP A 21 -14.27 -9.69 13.12
N ILE A 22 -14.12 -10.60 14.09
CA ILE A 22 -14.28 -12.04 13.85
C ILE A 22 -15.72 -12.41 13.44
N GLU A 23 -16.73 -11.75 14.01
CA GLU A 23 -18.13 -12.02 13.68
C GLU A 23 -18.45 -11.56 12.26
N HIS A 24 -17.85 -10.44 11.84
CA HIS A 24 -17.94 -10.00 10.45
C HIS A 24 -17.30 -11.01 9.49
N PHE A 25 -16.13 -11.56 9.82
CA PHE A 25 -15.49 -12.59 9.00
C PHE A 25 -16.31 -13.86 8.93
N ARG A 26 -16.91 -14.30 10.04
CA ARG A 26 -17.83 -15.45 10.09
C ARG A 26 -19.06 -15.23 9.20
N SER A 27 -19.68 -14.05 9.31
CA SER A 27 -20.83 -13.67 8.48
C SER A 27 -20.50 -13.66 6.99
N LEU A 28 -19.35 -13.08 6.60
CA LEU A 28 -18.88 -13.07 5.22
C LEU A 28 -18.54 -14.49 4.71
N ASN A 29 -17.91 -15.31 5.53
CA ASN A 29 -17.57 -16.69 5.22
C ASN A 29 -18.82 -17.51 4.86
N ASN A 30 -19.86 -17.40 5.71
CA ASN A 30 -21.13 -18.07 5.50
C ASN A 30 -21.84 -17.54 4.24
N GLY A 31 -21.92 -16.23 4.05
CA GLY A 31 -22.53 -15.61 2.88
C GLY A 31 -21.84 -15.94 1.56
N LEU A 32 -20.53 -16.17 1.59
CA LEU A 32 -19.71 -16.57 0.44
C LEU A 32 -19.60 -18.09 0.28
N LYS A 33 -20.18 -18.88 1.20
CA LYS A 33 -20.11 -20.35 1.24
C LYS A 33 -18.66 -20.86 1.20
N LEU A 34 -17.79 -20.25 2.02
CA LEU A 34 -16.40 -20.67 2.15
C LEU A 34 -16.27 -21.59 3.38
N ASP A 35 -15.27 -22.45 3.34
CA ASP A 35 -14.95 -23.39 4.44
C ASP A 35 -13.71 -22.91 5.20
N LEU A 36 -13.87 -21.78 5.94
CA LEU A 36 -12.84 -21.24 6.80
C LEU A 36 -13.32 -21.22 8.25
N ASN A 37 -12.44 -21.58 9.17
CA ASN A 37 -12.64 -21.42 10.59
C ASN A 37 -11.83 -20.25 11.13
N PHE A 38 -12.34 -19.56 12.14
CA PHE A 38 -11.69 -18.38 12.74
C PHE A 38 -11.61 -18.55 14.25
N ASP A 39 -10.45 -18.18 14.82
CA ASP A 39 -10.22 -18.22 16.27
C ASP A 39 -9.33 -17.04 16.69
N LEU A 40 -9.50 -16.58 17.92
CA LEU A 40 -8.70 -15.50 18.51
C LEU A 40 -7.36 -16.01 19.07
N GLU A 41 -7.33 -17.22 19.56
CA GLU A 41 -6.19 -17.76 20.33
C GLU A 41 -5.51 -18.96 19.69
N LYS A 42 -6.27 -19.89 19.09
CA LYS A 42 -5.76 -21.20 18.65
C LYS A 42 -5.40 -21.25 17.17
N LYS A 43 -4.19 -21.75 16.91
CA LYS A 43 -3.76 -22.17 15.58
C LYS A 43 -4.06 -23.66 15.40
N THR A 44 -5.22 -24.00 14.87
CA THR A 44 -5.49 -25.37 14.38
C THR A 44 -5.31 -25.42 12.86
N LYS A 45 -5.12 -26.62 12.31
CA LYS A 45 -4.70 -26.81 10.91
C LYS A 45 -5.55 -26.11 9.84
N ASN A 46 -6.84 -25.85 10.11
CA ASN A 46 -7.78 -25.22 9.17
C ASN A 46 -8.39 -23.93 9.73
N THR A 47 -7.69 -23.25 10.66
CA THR A 47 -8.20 -22.09 11.36
C THR A 47 -7.31 -20.89 11.10
N VAL A 48 -7.91 -19.79 10.68
CA VAL A 48 -7.23 -18.50 10.53
C VAL A 48 -7.27 -17.76 11.86
N LYS A 49 -6.10 -17.38 12.38
CA LYS A 49 -6.04 -16.54 13.57
C LYS A 49 -6.59 -15.15 13.26
N VAL A 50 -7.41 -14.62 14.18
CA VAL A 50 -7.93 -13.25 14.07
C VAL A 50 -7.37 -12.40 15.20
N PHE A 51 -6.82 -11.25 14.86
CA PHE A 51 -6.58 -10.17 15.80
C PHE A 51 -7.84 -9.32 15.84
N GLN A 52 -8.54 -9.35 16.99
CA GLN A 52 -9.86 -8.73 17.11
C GLN A 52 -9.77 -7.21 17.19
N ILE A 53 -10.44 -6.57 16.27
CA ILE A 53 -10.81 -5.15 16.32
C ILE A 53 -12.32 -5.10 16.06
N PRO A 54 -13.14 -4.64 16.99
CA PRO A 54 -14.59 -4.69 16.85
C PRO A 54 -15.10 -3.63 15.89
N LEU A 55 -16.11 -3.95 15.09
CA LEU A 55 -16.89 -3.00 14.33
C LEU A 55 -17.77 -2.14 15.24
N SER A 56 -17.95 -0.87 14.90
CA SER A 56 -18.89 0.01 15.59
C SER A 56 -20.37 -0.31 15.25
N GLU A 57 -20.61 -0.80 14.03
CA GLU A 57 -21.91 -1.28 13.59
C GLU A 57 -21.76 -2.35 12.49
N ARG A 58 -22.84 -3.13 12.30
CA ARG A 58 -22.86 -4.16 11.24
C ARG A 58 -22.68 -3.57 9.87
N VAL A 59 -21.80 -4.20 9.08
CA VAL A 59 -21.52 -3.81 7.70
C VAL A 59 -22.68 -4.24 6.80
N LYS A 60 -23.16 -3.29 5.98
CA LYS A 60 -24.00 -3.58 4.81
C LYS A 60 -23.11 -3.57 3.57
N LEU A 61 -23.04 -4.67 2.85
CA LEU A 61 -22.17 -4.79 1.67
C LEU A 61 -22.57 -3.75 0.62
N GLY A 62 -21.58 -3.06 0.06
CA GLY A 62 -21.79 -1.97 -0.91
C GLY A 62 -22.20 -0.62 -0.30
N MET A 63 -22.43 -0.54 1.00
CA MET A 63 -22.81 0.68 1.69
C MET A 63 -21.76 1.01 2.78
N PRO A 64 -20.79 1.87 2.49
CA PRO A 64 -19.82 2.29 3.50
C PRO A 64 -20.49 3.09 4.60
N SER A 65 -20.02 2.91 5.84
CA SER A 65 -20.54 3.57 7.03
C SER A 65 -19.52 4.47 7.67
N LEU A 66 -19.92 5.69 7.98
CA LEU A 66 -19.11 6.65 8.75
C LEU A 66 -18.68 6.09 10.11
N LYS A 67 -19.57 5.39 10.82
CA LYS A 67 -19.28 4.83 12.15
C LYS A 67 -18.15 3.80 12.13
N ASN A 68 -17.94 3.13 10.99
CA ASN A 68 -16.86 2.16 10.81
C ASN A 68 -15.57 2.79 10.22
N ALA A 69 -15.51 4.11 10.05
CA ALA A 69 -14.30 4.78 9.57
C ALA A 69 -13.11 4.55 10.51
N LYS A 70 -13.34 4.73 11.82
CA LYS A 70 -12.32 4.48 12.84
C LYS A 70 -11.85 3.03 12.84
N TYR A 71 -12.75 2.06 12.75
CA TYR A 71 -12.40 0.64 12.61
C TYR A 71 -11.41 0.40 11.46
N THR A 72 -11.65 1.02 10.31
CA THR A 72 -10.77 0.87 9.14
C THR A 72 -9.35 1.37 9.42
N LEU A 73 -9.24 2.51 10.12
CA LEU A 73 -7.94 3.06 10.53
C LEU A 73 -7.26 2.22 11.61
N ASP A 74 -7.99 1.75 12.61
CA ASP A 74 -7.46 0.90 13.69
C ASP A 74 -6.90 -0.42 13.13
N VAL A 75 -7.59 -1.03 12.16
CA VAL A 75 -7.11 -2.22 11.44
C VAL A 75 -5.81 -1.95 10.69
N LEU A 76 -5.74 -0.81 9.97
CA LEU A 76 -4.53 -0.43 9.24
C LEU A 76 -3.38 -0.10 10.20
N LEU A 77 -3.67 0.59 11.30
CA LEU A 77 -2.70 0.95 12.33
C LEU A 77 -2.08 -0.30 12.98
N GLU A 78 -2.90 -1.25 13.42
CA GLU A 78 -2.42 -2.51 14.02
C GLU A 78 -1.56 -3.30 13.04
N ALA A 79 -2.01 -3.43 11.78
CA ALA A 79 -1.22 -4.11 10.75
C ALA A 79 0.14 -3.44 10.53
N SER A 80 0.17 -2.11 10.53
CA SER A 80 1.38 -1.31 10.30
C SER A 80 2.34 -1.43 11.48
N LEU A 81 1.87 -1.19 12.71
CA LEU A 81 2.67 -1.28 13.93
C LEU A 81 3.19 -2.70 14.14
N GLY A 82 2.33 -3.71 13.99
CA GLY A 82 2.74 -5.11 14.12
C GLY A 82 3.82 -5.53 13.12
N THR A 83 3.82 -4.92 11.92
CA THR A 83 4.88 -5.17 10.94
C THR A 83 6.17 -4.43 11.30
N LEU A 84 6.09 -3.18 11.76
CA LEU A 84 7.26 -2.41 12.24
C LEU A 84 7.92 -3.07 13.44
N GLU A 85 7.13 -3.57 14.39
CA GLU A 85 7.58 -4.28 15.60
C GLU A 85 8.00 -5.74 15.32
N LYS A 86 7.94 -6.18 14.05
CA LYS A 86 8.29 -7.55 13.63
C LYS A 86 7.40 -8.65 14.23
N ARG A 87 6.21 -8.29 14.74
CA ARG A 87 5.17 -9.27 15.12
C ARG A 87 4.57 -9.95 13.88
N TYR A 88 4.56 -9.23 12.77
CA TYR A 88 4.17 -9.71 11.45
C TYR A 88 5.34 -9.57 10.47
N SER A 89 5.52 -10.56 9.60
CA SER A 89 6.58 -10.54 8.58
C SER A 89 6.28 -9.60 7.42
N ALA A 90 5.01 -9.37 7.13
CA ALA A 90 4.51 -8.49 6.09
C ALA A 90 3.05 -8.15 6.34
N MET A 91 2.60 -7.06 5.74
CA MET A 91 1.22 -6.61 5.74
C MET A 91 0.64 -6.66 4.33
N ILE A 92 -0.60 -7.13 4.21
CA ILE A 92 -1.38 -7.11 2.97
C ILE A 92 -2.68 -6.38 3.25
N THR A 93 -2.94 -5.31 2.52
CA THR A 93 -4.15 -4.49 2.68
C THR A 93 -5.04 -4.54 1.44
N GLY A 94 -6.33 -4.29 1.65
CA GLY A 94 -7.30 -4.02 0.59
C GLY A 94 -7.43 -2.51 0.30
N PRO A 95 -8.26 -2.14 -0.67
CA PRO A 95 -8.58 -0.74 -0.94
C PRO A 95 -9.37 -0.13 0.23
N ILE A 96 -9.10 1.14 0.52
CA ILE A 96 -9.77 1.93 1.55
C ILE A 96 -10.58 3.06 0.91
N ASN A 97 -11.79 3.29 1.41
CA ASN A 97 -12.61 4.43 1.00
C ASN A 97 -12.17 5.69 1.76
N LYS A 98 -11.36 6.52 1.09
CA LYS A 98 -10.80 7.75 1.68
C LYS A 98 -11.88 8.77 2.05
N SER A 99 -12.94 8.90 1.25
CA SER A 99 -13.99 9.90 1.49
C SER A 99 -14.69 9.67 2.83
N ILE A 100 -15.04 8.44 3.15
CA ILE A 100 -15.65 8.07 4.42
C ILE A 100 -14.77 8.38 5.63
N ILE A 101 -13.46 8.15 5.50
CA ILE A 101 -12.51 8.44 6.59
C ILE A 101 -12.38 9.95 6.81
N ASN A 102 -12.25 10.72 5.70
CA ASN A 102 -12.14 12.18 5.77
C ASN A 102 -13.44 12.83 6.24
N GLU A 103 -14.59 12.30 5.81
CA GLU A 103 -15.91 12.77 6.26
C GLU A 103 -16.15 12.50 7.75
N TYR A 104 -15.57 11.44 8.30
CA TYR A 104 -15.58 11.18 9.74
C TYR A 104 -14.71 12.16 10.55
N GLY A 105 -13.82 12.91 9.88
CA GLY A 105 -12.96 13.91 10.50
C GLY A 105 -11.49 13.50 10.65
N PHE A 106 -11.05 12.38 10.04
CA PHE A 106 -9.64 12.02 9.98
C PHE A 106 -9.02 12.53 8.68
N GLU A 107 -7.84 13.12 8.75
CA GLU A 107 -7.04 13.43 7.56
C GLU A 107 -6.37 12.15 7.04
N PHE A 108 -6.90 11.60 5.94
CA PHE A 108 -6.36 10.41 5.30
C PHE A 108 -6.17 10.61 3.80
N SER A 109 -4.96 10.84 3.39
CA SER A 109 -4.57 11.03 1.98
C SER A 109 -4.37 9.68 1.24
N GLY A 110 -3.97 8.64 1.95
CA GLY A 110 -3.82 7.28 1.43
C GLY A 110 -2.86 6.41 2.24
N HIS A 111 -2.71 5.16 1.80
CA HIS A 111 -1.80 4.21 2.45
C HIS A 111 -0.35 4.71 2.46
N THR A 112 0.12 5.32 1.38
CA THR A 112 1.51 5.76 1.24
C THR A 112 1.89 6.76 2.30
N GLU A 113 1.09 7.79 2.46
CA GLU A 113 1.30 8.86 3.44
C GLU A 113 1.13 8.33 4.87
N PHE A 114 0.06 7.58 5.11
CA PHE A 114 -0.19 6.97 6.41
C PHE A 114 0.97 6.06 6.88
N LEU A 115 1.48 5.20 5.99
CA LEU A 115 2.60 4.32 6.31
C LEU A 115 3.92 5.08 6.47
N ALA A 116 4.14 6.14 5.69
CA ALA A 116 5.29 7.02 5.81
C ALA A 116 5.33 7.68 7.19
N ASP A 117 4.19 8.20 7.65
CA ASP A 117 4.06 8.87 8.96
C ASP A 117 4.31 7.88 10.10
N ILE A 118 3.66 6.72 10.10
CA ILE A 118 3.82 5.70 11.15
C ILE A 118 5.26 5.18 11.20
N SER A 119 5.91 5.00 10.05
CA SER A 119 7.29 4.52 9.98
C SER A 119 8.34 5.64 10.14
N ASN A 120 7.91 6.89 10.37
CA ASN A 120 8.76 8.08 10.41
C ASN A 120 9.70 8.18 9.17
N THR A 121 9.16 7.81 8.01
CA THR A 121 9.90 7.77 6.74
C THR A 121 9.60 9.01 5.90
N LYS A 122 10.53 9.95 5.85
CA LYS A 122 10.32 11.25 5.16
C LYS A 122 10.20 11.15 3.63
N ASN A 123 10.77 10.11 3.05
CA ASN A 123 10.86 9.98 1.59
C ASN A 123 10.47 8.57 1.15
N VAL A 124 9.42 8.50 0.38
CA VAL A 124 8.89 7.25 -0.17
C VAL A 124 8.82 7.33 -1.69
N VAL A 125 9.01 6.20 -2.34
CA VAL A 125 8.87 6.07 -3.79
C VAL A 125 7.78 5.04 -4.05
N MET A 126 6.72 5.45 -4.75
CA MET A 126 5.68 4.52 -5.17
C MET A 126 6.19 3.67 -6.33
N LEU A 127 6.17 2.36 -6.16
CA LEU A 127 6.61 1.40 -7.15
C LEU A 127 5.45 0.48 -7.54
N LEU A 128 5.07 0.52 -8.81
CA LEU A 128 4.14 -0.43 -9.41
C LEU A 128 4.96 -1.55 -10.04
N ALA A 129 4.74 -2.78 -9.64
CA ALA A 129 5.60 -3.88 -10.07
C ALA A 129 4.81 -5.15 -10.39
N ASN A 130 5.27 -5.84 -11.44
CA ASN A 130 4.91 -7.21 -11.74
C ASN A 130 6.18 -8.00 -12.11
N LYS A 131 6.03 -9.23 -12.60
CA LYS A 131 7.18 -10.06 -12.98
C LYS A 131 8.05 -9.46 -14.11
N ALA A 132 7.42 -8.76 -15.06
CA ALA A 132 8.07 -8.25 -16.26
C ALA A 132 8.50 -6.78 -16.14
N LEU A 133 7.73 -5.95 -15.44
CA LEU A 133 7.89 -4.50 -15.43
C LEU A 133 7.82 -3.94 -14.01
N LYS A 134 8.67 -2.95 -13.74
CA LYS A 134 8.66 -2.14 -12.53
C LYS A 134 8.65 -0.68 -12.94
N VAL A 135 7.67 0.09 -12.45
CA VAL A 135 7.51 1.51 -12.74
C VAL A 135 7.51 2.28 -11.43
N ALA A 136 8.51 3.13 -11.24
CA ALA A 136 8.57 4.05 -10.11
C ALA A 136 8.01 5.41 -10.53
N LEU A 137 7.22 6.05 -9.65
CA LEU A 137 6.61 7.33 -9.92
C LEU A 137 7.43 8.46 -9.29
N ALA A 138 7.80 9.45 -10.10
CA ALA A 138 8.49 10.66 -9.62
C ALA A 138 7.55 11.61 -8.88
N THR A 139 6.25 11.57 -9.19
CA THR A 139 5.20 12.34 -8.50
C THR A 139 3.96 11.49 -8.32
N THR A 140 3.19 11.74 -7.24
CA THR A 140 1.92 11.07 -6.93
C THR A 140 0.89 12.09 -6.45
N HIS A 141 -0.38 11.87 -6.80
CA HIS A 141 -1.53 12.62 -6.27
C HIS A 141 -1.43 14.15 -6.42
N LEU A 142 -0.81 14.64 -7.49
CA LEU A 142 -0.74 16.05 -7.84
C LEU A 142 -1.65 16.39 -9.03
N PRO A 143 -2.23 17.59 -9.08
CA PRO A 143 -2.80 18.12 -10.31
C PRO A 143 -1.75 18.15 -11.43
N LEU A 144 -2.13 17.82 -12.66
CA LEU A 144 -1.19 17.74 -13.78
C LEU A 144 -0.37 19.03 -13.98
N LYS A 145 -1.00 20.20 -13.81
CA LYS A 145 -0.35 21.51 -13.92
C LYS A 145 0.81 21.72 -12.94
N ASP A 146 0.82 21.00 -11.82
CA ASP A 146 1.80 21.17 -10.74
C ASP A 146 2.96 20.16 -10.85
N VAL A 147 2.88 19.21 -11.79
CA VAL A 147 3.86 18.13 -11.95
C VAL A 147 5.23 18.67 -12.33
N ALA A 148 5.32 19.51 -13.36
CA ALA A 148 6.59 20.06 -13.85
C ALA A 148 7.37 20.77 -12.73
N ALA A 149 6.71 21.61 -11.94
CA ALA A 149 7.34 22.33 -10.81
C ALA A 149 7.86 21.42 -9.69
N LYS A 150 7.40 20.14 -9.64
CA LYS A 150 7.85 19.15 -8.65
C LYS A 150 8.98 18.24 -9.16
N ILE A 151 9.28 18.28 -10.46
CA ILE A 151 10.40 17.55 -11.05
C ILE A 151 11.66 18.41 -10.94
N THR A 152 12.48 18.12 -9.93
CA THR A 152 13.77 18.79 -9.71
C THR A 152 14.90 17.76 -9.67
N SER A 153 16.11 18.16 -10.09
CA SER A 153 17.30 17.29 -10.05
C SER A 153 17.51 16.66 -8.68
N GLN A 154 17.46 17.49 -7.64
CA GLN A 154 17.64 17.02 -6.26
C GLN A 154 16.60 15.96 -5.84
N ARG A 155 15.33 16.14 -6.24
CA ARG A 155 14.26 15.20 -5.93
C ARG A 155 14.45 13.89 -6.69
N LEU A 156 14.77 13.98 -7.98
CA LEU A 156 15.00 12.80 -8.82
C LEU A 156 16.22 12.00 -8.35
N GLU A 157 17.33 12.65 -8.09
CA GLU A 157 18.53 12.00 -7.54
C GLU A 157 18.21 11.24 -6.25
N LYS A 158 17.48 11.87 -5.34
CA LYS A 158 17.06 11.25 -4.09
C LYS A 158 16.19 10.00 -4.33
N TYR A 159 15.22 10.09 -5.24
CA TYR A 159 14.34 8.97 -5.57
C TYR A 159 15.08 7.84 -6.26
N LEU A 160 16.01 8.16 -7.17
CA LEU A 160 16.85 7.17 -7.83
C LEU A 160 17.77 6.45 -6.84
N LYS A 161 18.35 7.17 -5.87
CA LYS A 161 19.13 6.56 -4.79
C LYS A 161 18.30 5.60 -3.94
N ILE A 162 17.10 6.01 -3.53
CA ILE A 162 16.18 5.15 -2.77
C ILE A 162 15.85 3.91 -3.60
N LEU A 163 15.40 4.09 -4.84
CA LEU A 163 15.01 3.01 -5.73
C LEU A 163 16.15 2.02 -5.96
N ASN A 164 17.35 2.49 -6.29
CA ASN A 164 18.53 1.66 -6.49
C ASN A 164 18.88 0.83 -5.25
N ASN A 165 18.83 1.45 -4.06
CA ASN A 165 19.15 0.77 -2.81
C ASN A 165 18.11 -0.31 -2.48
N GLU A 166 16.82 -0.01 -2.67
CA GLU A 166 15.73 -0.95 -2.42
C GLU A 166 15.74 -2.12 -3.42
N LEU A 167 16.02 -1.86 -4.70
CA LEU A 167 16.16 -2.90 -5.71
C LEU A 167 17.33 -3.84 -5.38
N LYS A 168 18.44 -3.33 -4.85
CA LYS A 168 19.58 -4.16 -4.41
C LYS A 168 19.27 -4.93 -3.13
N SER A 169 18.77 -4.26 -2.12
CA SER A 169 18.60 -4.83 -0.76
C SER A 169 17.41 -5.78 -0.68
N LYS A 170 16.24 -5.38 -1.15
CA LYS A 170 14.99 -6.14 -1.01
C LYS A 170 14.70 -7.04 -2.22
N TRP A 171 14.96 -6.55 -3.44
CA TRP A 171 14.71 -7.31 -4.66
C TRP A 171 15.89 -8.18 -5.09
N LYS A 172 17.06 -8.05 -4.42
CA LYS A 172 18.29 -8.81 -4.69
C LYS A 172 18.84 -8.64 -6.12
N ILE A 173 18.53 -7.52 -6.77
CA ILE A 173 19.05 -7.19 -8.10
C ILE A 173 20.42 -6.56 -7.93
N LYS A 174 21.49 -7.29 -8.30
CA LYS A 174 22.88 -6.82 -8.08
C LYS A 174 23.20 -5.51 -8.80
N ASN A 175 22.78 -5.39 -10.06
CA ASN A 175 23.02 -4.23 -10.92
C ASN A 175 21.69 -3.74 -11.52
N PRO A 176 20.89 -2.95 -10.77
CA PRO A 176 19.63 -2.41 -11.29
C PRO A 176 19.90 -1.49 -12.48
N LYS A 177 19.15 -1.69 -13.56
CA LYS A 177 19.14 -0.77 -14.70
C LYS A 177 17.87 0.07 -14.58
N ILE A 178 18.02 1.37 -14.39
CA ILE A 178 16.92 2.30 -14.21
C ILE A 178 16.90 3.23 -15.42
N CYS A 179 15.79 3.24 -16.15
CA CYS A 179 15.54 4.17 -17.23
C CYS A 179 14.65 5.29 -16.70
N VAL A 180 15.06 6.53 -16.90
CA VAL A 180 14.25 7.71 -16.58
C VAL A 180 13.62 8.20 -17.88
N LEU A 181 12.28 8.28 -17.89
CA LEU A 181 11.52 8.75 -19.05
C LEU A 181 11.44 10.28 -19.03
N GLY A 182 11.45 10.91 -20.22
CA GLY A 182 11.21 12.34 -20.35
C GLY A 182 9.82 12.73 -19.87
N LEU A 183 9.69 13.93 -19.33
CA LEU A 183 8.41 14.53 -18.97
C LEU A 183 7.72 15.07 -20.20
N ASN A 184 8.48 15.75 -21.06
CA ASN A 184 8.00 16.36 -22.29
C ASN A 184 8.16 15.43 -23.49
N PRO A 185 7.35 15.63 -24.56
CA PRO A 185 7.57 14.94 -25.83
C PRO A 185 9.00 15.18 -26.32
N HIS A 186 9.61 14.16 -26.94
CA HIS A 186 10.99 14.21 -27.45
C HIS A 186 12.02 14.71 -26.42
N ALA A 187 11.76 14.46 -25.11
CA ALA A 187 12.59 14.93 -24.01
C ALA A 187 12.89 16.44 -24.06
N GLY A 188 11.85 17.24 -24.37
CA GLY A 188 11.93 18.69 -24.45
C GLY A 188 12.56 19.25 -25.71
N GLU A 189 13.05 18.41 -26.65
CA GLU A 189 13.60 18.80 -27.98
C GLU A 189 14.57 20.00 -27.90
N ASN A 190 15.64 19.85 -27.12
CA ASN A 190 16.63 20.89 -26.81
C ASN A 190 16.04 22.17 -26.17
N GLY A 191 14.92 22.05 -25.47
CA GLY A 191 14.26 23.15 -24.76
C GLY A 191 13.11 23.83 -25.55
N PHE A 192 12.82 23.39 -26.79
CA PHE A 192 11.70 23.92 -27.56
C PHE A 192 10.34 23.48 -27.01
N LEU A 193 10.26 22.29 -26.38
CA LEU A 193 9.03 21.76 -25.82
C LEU A 193 9.03 21.70 -24.28
N GLY A 194 9.98 22.37 -23.65
CA GLY A 194 10.17 22.41 -22.21
C GLY A 194 11.64 22.24 -21.83
N THR A 195 12.00 22.70 -20.64
CA THR A 195 13.39 22.69 -20.16
C THR A 195 13.60 21.76 -18.97
N GLU A 196 12.59 21.00 -18.57
CA GLU A 196 12.63 20.13 -17.39
C GLU A 196 13.68 19.05 -17.53
N GLU A 197 13.91 18.53 -18.73
CA GLU A 197 14.94 17.53 -19.00
C GLU A 197 16.35 18.09 -19.00
N THR A 198 16.52 19.39 -19.25
CA THR A 198 17.84 20.05 -19.21
C THR A 198 18.34 20.28 -17.78
N LEU A 199 17.47 20.11 -16.77
CA LEU A 199 17.79 20.17 -15.35
C LEU A 199 18.66 19.00 -14.88
N SER A 200 19.53 18.46 -15.72
CA SER A 200 20.57 17.46 -15.41
C SER A 200 20.13 16.01 -15.20
N LEU A 201 19.10 15.55 -15.93
CA LEU A 201 18.81 14.11 -16.02
C LEU A 201 19.89 13.35 -16.81
N ILE A 202 20.73 14.05 -17.57
CA ILE A 202 21.76 13.46 -18.46
C ILE A 202 23.02 13.07 -17.69
N HIS A 203 23.18 13.48 -16.43
CA HIS A 203 24.42 13.31 -15.65
C HIS A 203 24.26 12.51 -14.36
N ILE A 204 23.20 11.69 -14.24
CA ILE A 204 23.01 10.80 -13.05
C ILE A 204 23.53 9.40 -13.33
#